data_47327f3387237b5e7abcd24d5c845943
#
_entry.id   47327f3387237b5e7abcd24d5c845943
#
_cell.length_a   1.000
_cell.length_b   1.000
_cell.length_c   1.000
_cell.angle_alpha   90.00
_cell.angle_beta   90.00
_cell.angle_gamma   90.00
#
_symmetry.space_group_name_H-M   'P 1'
#
loop_
_entity.id
_entity.type
_entity.pdbx_description
1 polymer ?
#
loop_
_entity_poly.entity_id
_entity_poly.type
_entity_poly.pdbx_seq_one_letter_code
_entity_poly.pdbx_strand_id
1 'polypeptide(L)'
;EYSKHLSEQSKQGRQWERWETWGYKDNYDHVMQKYHQLVHGIDQATGRILQALKESGVEDNTIIIYTSDNGFLCGSHGYGSKVLPYEESVRVPMIIYDPRLKTRNQGKRISSLTANIDIAPTIIELAGQKRVPSSQGISLLPLIDGSQNELRHSLAIMNCWGPVESQYLGIVTRKWKYVYWFYGEKMIPQEELFNMETDKNEFINAAKNEKDLNGLEKMRVLYDQEINSFKKQSAPSHQIYGSLFDRTIPWLNKRQLIPAI
;
A
#
# COMPACT_ATOMS: atom_id res chain seq x y z
N GLU A 1 -15.28 13.92 12.17
CA GLU A 1 -16.34 14.17 11.17
C GLU A 1 -16.09 13.34 9.88
N TYR A 2 -14.85 13.30 9.40
CA TYR A 2 -14.48 12.56 8.17
C TYR A 2 -14.63 11.04 8.29
N SER A 3 -14.42 10.46 9.46
CA SER A 3 -14.56 9.01 9.69
C SER A 3 -15.99 8.46 9.47
N LYS A 4 -16.99 9.34 9.37
CA LYS A 4 -18.40 8.95 9.11
C LYS A 4 -18.60 8.40 7.69
N HIS A 5 -17.71 8.71 6.75
CA HIS A 5 -17.78 8.27 5.36
C HIS A 5 -17.03 6.97 5.09
N LEU A 6 -16.23 6.52 6.07
CA LEU A 6 -15.42 5.31 5.96
C LEU A 6 -16.22 4.07 6.39
N SER A 7 -15.78 2.91 5.92
CA SER A 7 -16.40 1.63 6.27
C SER A 7 -16.27 1.33 7.76
N GLU A 8 -17.32 0.80 8.36
CA GLU A 8 -17.31 0.41 9.78
C GLU A 8 -16.23 -0.67 10.06
N GLN A 9 -15.89 -1.50 9.07
CA GLN A 9 -14.83 -2.49 9.17
C GLN A 9 -13.47 -1.87 9.51
N SER A 10 -13.17 -0.68 8.98
CA SER A 10 -11.90 0.01 9.26
C SER A 10 -11.74 0.36 10.74
N LYS A 11 -12.84 0.52 11.47
CA LYS A 11 -12.87 0.85 12.91
C LYS A 11 -12.71 -0.37 13.82
N GLN A 12 -12.76 -1.59 13.29
CA GLN A 12 -12.66 -2.82 14.08
C GLN A 12 -11.23 -3.22 14.41
N GLY A 13 -10.25 -2.55 13.81
CA GLY A 13 -8.84 -2.84 14.03
C GLY A 13 -8.24 -2.02 15.19
N ARG A 14 -7.06 -2.46 15.64
CA ARG A 14 -6.27 -1.75 16.68
C ARG A 14 -5.93 -0.31 16.33
N GLN A 15 -6.09 0.11 15.09
CA GLN A 15 -5.82 1.47 14.61
C GLN A 15 -6.77 2.48 15.24
N TRP A 16 -8.05 2.13 15.33
CA TRP A 16 -9.07 2.90 16.05
C TRP A 16 -8.84 2.86 17.55
N GLU A 17 -8.61 1.67 18.12
CA GLU A 17 -8.34 1.46 19.54
C GLU A 17 -7.15 2.30 20.02
N ARG A 18 -6.05 2.31 19.27
CA ARG A 18 -4.85 3.11 19.62
C ARG A 18 -5.14 4.60 19.64
N TRP A 19 -5.93 5.07 18.70
CA TRP A 19 -6.29 6.48 18.65
C TRP A 19 -7.22 6.88 19.79
N GLU A 20 -8.33 6.14 19.98
CA GLU A 20 -9.39 6.50 20.92
C GLU A 20 -9.10 6.05 22.36
N THR A 21 -8.63 4.83 22.59
CA THR A 21 -8.53 4.24 23.93
C THR A 21 -7.13 4.22 24.52
N TRP A 22 -6.08 4.18 23.69
CA TRP A 22 -4.69 4.23 24.18
C TRP A 22 -4.17 5.65 24.38
N GLY A 23 -5.01 6.64 24.22
CA GLY A 23 -4.71 8.04 24.51
C GLY A 23 -3.80 8.73 23.48
N TYR A 24 -3.69 8.21 22.26
CA TYR A 24 -2.92 8.90 21.20
C TYR A 24 -3.56 10.23 20.85
N LYS A 25 -4.89 10.30 20.80
CA LYS A 25 -5.66 11.49 20.55
C LYS A 25 -5.40 12.58 21.60
N ASP A 26 -5.42 12.20 22.89
CA ASP A 26 -5.27 13.12 24.01
C ASP A 26 -3.81 13.56 24.21
N ASN A 27 -2.85 12.79 23.70
CA ASN A 27 -1.41 13.07 23.78
C ASN A 27 -0.78 13.30 22.41
N TYR A 28 -1.54 13.80 21.43
CA TYR A 28 -1.15 13.91 20.03
C TYR A 28 0.20 14.58 19.84
N ASP A 29 0.41 15.76 20.43
CA ASP A 29 1.64 16.52 20.29
C ASP A 29 2.86 15.73 20.80
N HIS A 30 2.72 15.05 21.93
CA HIS A 30 3.77 14.21 22.48
C HIS A 30 4.08 13.01 21.57
N VAL A 31 3.06 12.32 21.06
CA VAL A 31 3.21 11.20 20.13
C VAL A 31 3.91 11.66 18.85
N MET A 32 3.49 12.80 18.28
CA MET A 32 4.10 13.37 17.09
C MET A 32 5.53 13.83 17.32
N GLN A 33 5.83 14.42 18.46
CA GLN A 33 7.20 14.78 18.84
C GLN A 33 8.10 13.53 18.85
N LYS A 34 7.66 12.42 19.44
CA LYS A 34 8.41 11.16 19.44
C LYS A 34 8.57 10.59 18.03
N TYR A 35 7.52 10.63 17.23
CA TYR A 35 7.58 10.22 15.84
C TYR A 35 8.64 11.01 15.04
N HIS A 36 8.63 12.34 15.16
CA HIS A 36 9.63 13.18 14.50
C HIS A 36 11.05 12.97 15.02
N GLN A 37 11.22 12.67 16.31
CA GLN A 37 12.54 12.28 16.86
C GLN A 37 13.07 11.00 16.20
N LEU A 38 12.19 10.00 15.95
CA LEU A 38 12.57 8.77 15.25
C LEU A 38 12.95 9.05 13.79
N VAL A 39 12.17 9.88 13.08
CA VAL A 39 12.48 10.31 11.71
C VAL A 39 13.86 11.01 11.65
N HIS A 40 14.13 11.92 12.58
CA HIS A 40 15.45 12.57 12.67
C HIS A 40 16.58 11.55 12.96
N GLY A 41 16.33 10.57 13.83
CA GLY A 41 17.29 9.49 14.10
C GLY A 41 17.60 8.65 12.85
N ILE A 42 16.61 8.38 12.01
CA ILE A 42 16.79 7.68 10.73
C ILE A 42 17.62 8.54 9.76
N ASP A 43 17.34 9.84 9.68
CA ASP A 43 18.11 10.77 8.85
C ASP A 43 19.62 10.78 9.25
N GLN A 44 19.91 10.90 10.54
CA GLN A 44 21.28 10.82 11.04
C GLN A 44 21.93 9.47 10.75
N ALA A 45 21.19 8.36 10.88
CA ALA A 45 21.71 7.02 10.58
C ALA A 45 22.06 6.90 9.08
N THR A 46 21.18 7.40 8.21
CA THR A 46 21.41 7.45 6.76
C THR A 46 22.68 8.28 6.44
N GLY A 47 22.83 9.45 7.06
CA GLY A 47 24.03 10.27 6.90
C GLY A 47 25.32 9.52 7.28
N ARG A 48 25.32 8.76 8.39
CA ARG A 48 26.49 7.94 8.79
C ARG A 48 26.79 6.85 7.77
N ILE A 49 25.80 6.20 7.20
CA ILE A 49 25.99 5.18 6.15
C ILE A 49 26.62 5.81 4.91
N LEU A 50 26.11 6.96 4.44
CA LEU A 50 26.66 7.67 3.28
C LEU A 50 28.12 8.08 3.52
N GLN A 51 28.43 8.58 4.70
CA GLN A 51 29.78 8.95 5.06
C GLN A 51 30.73 7.73 5.07
N ALA A 52 30.30 6.58 5.61
CA ALA A 52 31.09 5.36 5.62
C ALA A 52 31.36 4.83 4.20
N LEU A 53 30.42 4.93 3.27
CA LEU A 53 30.62 4.57 1.86
C LEU A 53 31.70 5.46 1.22
N LYS A 54 31.66 6.76 1.50
CA LYS A 54 32.64 7.72 1.02
C LYS A 54 34.04 7.44 1.59
N GLU A 55 34.16 7.25 2.89
CA GLU A 55 35.44 6.93 3.57
C GLU A 55 36.05 5.61 3.11
N SER A 56 35.20 4.66 2.72
CA SER A 56 35.62 3.38 2.14
C SER A 56 35.98 3.47 0.66
N GLY A 57 35.74 4.59 -0.01
CA GLY A 57 36.02 4.79 -1.43
C GLY A 57 35.17 3.95 -2.37
N VAL A 58 33.97 3.52 -1.93
CA VAL A 58 33.06 2.68 -2.73
C VAL A 58 31.77 3.40 -3.13
N GLU A 59 31.64 4.68 -2.84
CA GLU A 59 30.43 5.46 -3.10
C GLU A 59 30.05 5.47 -4.59
N ASP A 60 31.00 5.56 -5.49
CA ASP A 60 30.80 5.59 -6.94
C ASP A 60 30.43 4.23 -7.54
N ASN A 61 30.50 3.16 -6.74
CA ASN A 61 30.14 1.80 -7.12
C ASN A 61 29.04 1.21 -6.23
N THR A 62 28.29 2.04 -5.54
CA THR A 62 27.21 1.61 -4.64
C THR A 62 25.88 2.23 -5.05
N ILE A 63 24.88 1.39 -5.31
CA ILE A 63 23.49 1.81 -5.51
C ILE A 63 22.82 1.84 -4.16
N ILE A 64 22.07 2.92 -3.90
CA ILE A 64 21.35 3.12 -2.64
C ILE A 64 19.86 3.13 -2.92
N ILE A 65 19.12 2.26 -2.23
CA ILE A 65 17.66 2.22 -2.27
C ILE A 65 17.15 2.55 -0.86
N TYR A 66 16.46 3.67 -0.72
CA TYR A 66 15.82 4.09 0.52
C TYR A 66 14.31 3.92 0.39
N THR A 67 13.70 3.16 1.28
CA THR A 67 12.26 2.94 1.33
C THR A 67 11.80 2.57 2.75
N SER A 68 10.51 2.29 2.91
CA SER A 68 9.91 1.75 4.14
C SER A 68 9.05 0.53 3.81
N ASP A 69 8.79 -0.31 4.79
CA ASP A 69 7.86 -1.45 4.68
C ASP A 69 6.40 -0.99 4.57
N ASN A 70 6.05 0.05 5.30
CA ASN A 70 4.72 0.66 5.35
C ASN A 70 4.79 2.13 5.80
N GLY A 71 3.71 2.84 5.64
CA GLY A 71 3.49 4.15 6.20
C GLY A 71 2.92 4.13 7.62
N PHE A 72 2.43 5.28 8.12
CA PHE A 72 1.87 5.39 9.47
C PHE A 72 0.77 6.45 9.52
N LEU A 73 -0.36 6.12 10.12
CA LEU A 73 -1.58 6.94 10.10
C LEU A 73 -1.56 8.18 11.01
N CYS A 74 -0.66 8.36 11.87
CA CYS A 74 -0.43 9.59 12.68
C CYS A 74 -1.68 10.41 13.04
N GLY A 75 -2.85 9.80 13.24
CA GLY A 75 -4.12 10.48 13.49
C GLY A 75 -4.98 10.74 12.24
N SER A 76 -4.46 10.51 11.05
CA SER A 76 -5.26 10.62 9.82
C SER A 76 -6.49 9.73 9.89
N HIS A 77 -7.63 10.24 9.44
CA HIS A 77 -8.95 9.59 9.53
C HIS A 77 -9.42 9.26 10.96
N GLY A 78 -8.72 9.72 12.01
CA GLY A 78 -8.97 9.33 13.40
C GLY A 78 -8.38 7.96 13.75
N TYR A 79 -7.31 7.54 13.07
CA TYR A 79 -6.62 6.29 13.31
C TYR A 79 -5.17 6.51 13.72
N GLY A 80 -4.64 5.58 14.53
CA GLY A 80 -3.22 5.46 14.81
C GLY A 80 -2.63 4.22 14.14
N SER A 81 -1.28 4.19 14.02
CA SER A 81 -0.59 3.01 13.49
C SER A 81 -0.72 2.83 11.95
N LYS A 82 -0.87 1.62 11.46
CA LYS A 82 -0.77 1.21 10.05
C LYS A 82 -1.77 0.13 9.70
N VAL A 83 -1.64 -0.51 8.55
CA VAL A 83 -2.40 -1.68 8.06
C VAL A 83 -3.62 -1.30 7.21
N LEU A 84 -4.31 -0.22 7.52
CA LEU A 84 -5.49 0.21 6.75
C LEU A 84 -5.11 0.67 5.32
N PRO A 85 -6.05 0.67 4.35
CA PRO A 85 -5.76 0.90 2.93
C PRO A 85 -5.46 2.34 2.54
N TYR A 86 -5.50 3.26 3.49
CA TYR A 86 -5.34 4.70 3.23
C TYR A 86 -3.89 5.08 2.93
N GLU A 87 -3.71 6.14 2.13
CA GLU A 87 -2.40 6.57 1.60
C GLU A 87 -1.31 6.66 2.67
N GLU A 88 -1.62 7.21 3.84
CA GLU A 88 -0.65 7.38 4.93
C GLU A 88 -0.12 6.04 5.47
N SER A 89 -0.87 4.95 5.28
CA SER A 89 -0.47 3.61 5.69
C SER A 89 0.18 2.80 4.58
N VAL A 90 -0.27 2.95 3.33
CA VAL A 90 0.17 2.08 2.22
C VAL A 90 1.20 2.75 1.32
N ARG A 91 1.27 4.07 1.29
CA ARG A 91 2.25 4.80 0.50
C ARG A 91 3.53 5.04 1.29
N VAL A 92 4.64 4.64 0.72
CA VAL A 92 5.97 4.76 1.34
C VAL A 92 6.90 5.61 0.47
N PRO A 93 7.93 6.24 1.06
CA PRO A 93 8.98 6.85 0.28
C PRO A 93 9.73 5.79 -0.54
N MET A 94 10.16 6.16 -1.75
CA MET A 94 11.04 5.35 -2.58
C MET A 94 12.06 6.29 -3.23
N ILE A 95 13.33 6.14 -2.86
CA ILE A 95 14.45 6.89 -3.44
C ILE A 95 15.48 5.89 -3.92
N ILE A 96 15.88 6.01 -5.18
CA ILE A 96 16.93 5.18 -5.76
C ILE A 96 18.04 6.11 -6.24
N TYR A 97 19.22 5.93 -5.69
CA TYR A 97 20.44 6.59 -6.13
C TYR A 97 21.35 5.56 -6.81
N ASP A 98 21.68 5.82 -8.06
CA ASP A 98 22.65 5.05 -8.84
C ASP A 98 23.68 6.03 -9.41
N PRO A 99 24.95 5.98 -8.97
CA PRO A 99 25.98 6.92 -9.44
C PRO A 99 26.30 6.75 -10.92
N ARG A 100 25.92 5.62 -11.55
CA ARG A 100 26.16 5.34 -12.97
C ARG A 100 25.14 6.01 -13.89
N LEU A 101 24.06 6.58 -13.34
CA LEU A 101 22.99 7.19 -14.13
C LEU A 101 23.52 8.43 -14.87
N LYS A 102 23.15 8.54 -16.15
CA LYS A 102 23.39 9.74 -16.95
C LYS A 102 22.72 10.95 -16.27
N THR A 103 23.37 12.11 -16.31
CA THR A 103 22.90 13.36 -15.68
C THR A 103 21.43 13.68 -15.99
N ARG A 104 20.96 13.40 -17.23
CA ARG A 104 19.56 13.62 -17.63
C ARG A 104 18.53 12.79 -16.83
N ASN A 105 18.96 11.72 -16.18
CA ASN A 105 18.09 10.82 -15.39
C ASN A 105 18.24 11.03 -13.88
N GLN A 106 19.13 11.93 -13.45
CA GLN A 106 19.30 12.27 -12.04
C GLN A 106 18.23 13.27 -11.58
N GLY A 107 17.85 13.24 -10.31
CA GLY A 107 16.93 14.17 -9.68
C GLY A 107 15.48 14.10 -10.20
N LYS A 108 15.12 13.05 -10.94
CA LYS A 108 13.76 12.87 -11.47
C LYS A 108 12.78 12.46 -10.39
N ARG A 109 11.56 12.98 -10.49
CA ARG A 109 10.39 12.46 -9.79
C ARG A 109 9.58 11.60 -10.75
N ILE A 110 9.32 10.35 -10.36
CA ILE A 110 8.58 9.36 -11.14
C ILE A 110 7.23 9.15 -10.48
N SER A 111 6.15 9.31 -11.25
CA SER A 111 4.76 9.17 -10.77
C SER A 111 4.09 7.86 -11.18
N SER A 112 4.85 6.91 -11.72
CA SER A 112 4.36 5.56 -12.03
C SER A 112 3.99 4.81 -10.75
N LEU A 113 2.98 3.95 -10.83
CA LEU A 113 2.65 3.04 -9.73
C LEU A 113 3.78 2.03 -9.56
N THR A 114 4.35 2.01 -8.35
CA THR A 114 5.42 1.09 -7.93
C THR A 114 5.09 0.51 -6.57
N ALA A 115 5.68 -0.62 -6.22
CA ALA A 115 5.45 -1.28 -4.95
C ALA A 115 6.74 -1.93 -4.42
N ASN A 116 6.78 -2.23 -3.13
CA ASN A 116 7.94 -2.87 -2.49
C ASN A 116 8.30 -4.22 -3.13
N ILE A 117 7.33 -4.93 -3.72
CA ILE A 117 7.61 -6.18 -4.46
C ILE A 117 8.48 -5.96 -5.71
N ASP A 118 8.62 -4.72 -6.19
CA ASP A 118 9.44 -4.37 -7.36
C ASP A 118 10.93 -4.23 -7.00
N ILE A 119 11.26 -4.11 -5.74
CA ILE A 119 12.65 -3.93 -5.28
C ILE A 119 13.49 -5.16 -5.59
N ALA A 120 12.99 -6.36 -5.27
CA ALA A 120 13.74 -7.60 -5.49
C ALA A 120 14.07 -7.84 -6.97
N PRO A 121 13.13 -7.80 -7.92
CA PRO A 121 13.47 -7.95 -9.34
C PRO A 121 14.37 -6.81 -9.85
N THR A 122 14.28 -5.60 -9.30
CA THR A 122 15.19 -4.49 -9.64
C THR A 122 16.61 -4.79 -9.21
N ILE A 123 16.81 -5.27 -7.97
CA ILE A 123 18.15 -5.63 -7.46
C ILE A 123 18.76 -6.78 -8.28
N ILE A 124 17.95 -7.80 -8.59
CA ILE A 124 18.40 -8.95 -9.38
C ILE A 124 18.89 -8.50 -10.76
N GLU A 125 18.16 -7.64 -11.42
CA GLU A 125 18.53 -7.11 -12.74
C GLU A 125 19.74 -6.17 -12.67
N LEU A 126 19.83 -5.31 -11.64
CA LEU A 126 21.00 -4.48 -11.39
C LEU A 126 22.27 -5.30 -11.15
N ALA A 127 22.15 -6.50 -10.58
CA ALA A 127 23.23 -7.46 -10.40
C ALA A 127 23.55 -8.28 -11.67
N GLY A 128 22.93 -7.95 -12.81
CA GLY A 128 23.14 -8.66 -14.08
C GLY A 128 22.54 -10.06 -14.13
N GLN A 129 21.63 -10.39 -13.22
CA GLN A 129 20.98 -11.69 -13.14
C GLN A 129 19.62 -11.69 -13.84
N LYS A 130 19.18 -12.88 -14.28
CA LYS A 130 17.87 -13.05 -14.91
C LYS A 130 16.76 -12.98 -13.87
N ARG A 131 15.63 -12.39 -14.25
CA ARG A 131 14.39 -12.36 -13.45
C ARG A 131 14.00 -13.77 -12.97
N VAL A 132 13.63 -13.88 -11.71
CA VAL A 132 13.01 -15.10 -11.17
C VAL A 132 11.59 -15.23 -11.74
N PRO A 133 11.26 -16.35 -12.43
CA PRO A 133 9.97 -16.50 -13.13
C PRO A 133 8.74 -16.33 -12.21
N SER A 134 8.83 -16.72 -10.94
CA SER A 134 7.77 -16.60 -9.94
C SER A 134 7.63 -15.22 -9.33
N SER A 135 8.51 -14.26 -9.67
CA SER A 135 8.43 -12.89 -9.14
C SER A 135 7.21 -12.17 -9.70
N GLN A 136 6.35 -11.67 -8.82
CA GLN A 136 5.19 -10.84 -9.18
C GLN A 136 5.56 -9.35 -9.36
N GLY A 137 6.69 -8.91 -8.79
CA GLY A 137 7.21 -7.56 -8.98
C GLY A 137 7.75 -7.32 -10.38
N ILE A 138 7.86 -6.06 -10.75
CA ILE A 138 8.39 -5.58 -12.03
C ILE A 138 9.65 -4.76 -11.75
N SER A 139 10.74 -5.00 -12.49
CA SER A 139 11.95 -4.18 -12.34
C SER A 139 11.67 -2.70 -12.60
N LEU A 140 12.21 -1.85 -11.75
CA LEU A 140 12.10 -0.40 -11.87
C LEU A 140 13.13 0.21 -12.84
N LEU A 141 14.05 -0.57 -13.39
CA LEU A 141 15.10 -0.07 -14.30
C LEU A 141 14.56 0.75 -15.47
N PRO A 142 13.48 0.33 -16.18
CA PRO A 142 12.94 1.11 -17.28
C PRO A 142 12.42 2.51 -16.86
N LEU A 143 12.00 2.69 -15.60
CA LEU A 143 11.67 4.01 -15.06
C LEU A 143 12.93 4.82 -14.70
N ILE A 144 13.93 4.14 -14.14
CA ILE A 144 15.18 4.75 -13.67
C ILE A 144 15.99 5.27 -14.87
N ASP A 145 16.13 4.46 -15.94
CA ASP A 145 16.87 4.86 -17.15
C ASP A 145 16.05 5.75 -18.10
N GLY A 146 14.74 5.88 -17.84
CA GLY A 146 13.82 6.69 -18.62
C GLY A 146 13.40 6.08 -19.94
N SER A 147 13.58 4.78 -20.14
CA SER A 147 13.08 4.06 -21.33
C SER A 147 11.56 3.86 -21.31
N GLN A 148 10.96 3.86 -20.11
CA GLN A 148 9.52 3.84 -19.91
C GLN A 148 9.09 4.91 -18.89
N ASN A 149 7.85 5.37 -18.99
CA ASN A 149 7.23 6.31 -18.05
C ASN A 149 6.21 5.65 -17.12
N GLU A 150 5.81 4.41 -17.43
CA GLU A 150 4.82 3.66 -16.67
C GLU A 150 5.10 2.16 -16.80
N LEU A 151 4.95 1.42 -15.71
CA LEU A 151 5.13 -0.04 -15.67
C LEU A 151 3.82 -0.78 -15.50
N ARG A 152 2.82 -0.17 -14.90
CA ARG A 152 1.50 -0.76 -14.65
C ARG A 152 0.41 0.29 -14.54
N HIS A 153 -0.80 -0.08 -14.95
CA HIS A 153 -1.98 0.79 -14.85
C HIS A 153 -2.74 0.62 -13.53
N SER A 154 -2.56 -0.51 -12.85
CA SER A 154 -3.18 -0.79 -11.55
C SER A 154 -2.23 -1.54 -10.63
N LEU A 155 -2.46 -1.44 -9.34
CA LEU A 155 -1.72 -2.12 -8.29
C LEU A 155 -2.68 -2.62 -7.23
N ALA A 156 -2.54 -3.90 -6.84
CA ALA A 156 -3.27 -4.47 -5.73
C ALA A 156 -2.63 -4.08 -4.39
N ILE A 157 -3.46 -3.75 -3.41
CA ILE A 157 -3.08 -3.61 -2.00
C ILE A 157 -3.96 -4.54 -1.17
N MET A 158 -3.37 -5.22 -0.19
CA MET A 158 -4.15 -6.17 0.58
C MET A 158 -3.69 -6.22 2.03
N ASN A 159 -4.63 -6.51 2.94
CA ASN A 159 -4.34 -6.90 4.30
C ASN A 159 -5.08 -8.19 4.66
N CYS A 160 -4.32 -9.21 5.05
CA CYS A 160 -4.83 -10.49 5.55
C CYS A 160 -4.41 -10.72 7.01
N TRP A 161 -3.93 -9.67 7.69
CA TRP A 161 -3.43 -9.74 9.06
C TRP A 161 -4.33 -8.96 10.03
N GLY A 162 -4.35 -9.40 11.29
CA GLY A 162 -5.16 -8.77 12.34
C GLY A 162 -6.60 -9.27 12.38
N PRO A 163 -7.51 -8.52 13.03
CA PRO A 163 -8.92 -8.86 13.07
C PRO A 163 -9.49 -9.05 11.67
N VAL A 164 -10.32 -10.07 11.51
CA VAL A 164 -10.91 -10.44 10.21
C VAL A 164 -11.69 -9.28 9.63
N GLU A 165 -12.34 -8.48 10.47
CA GLU A 165 -13.11 -7.30 10.12
C GLU A 165 -12.27 -6.22 9.44
N SER A 166 -10.98 -6.16 9.72
CA SER A 166 -10.06 -5.18 9.12
C SER A 166 -9.31 -5.72 7.90
N GLN A 167 -9.66 -6.92 7.41
CA GLN A 167 -9.05 -7.50 6.22
C GLN A 167 -9.72 -6.96 4.95
N TYR A 168 -8.91 -6.67 3.95
CA TYR A 168 -9.36 -6.09 2.69
C TYR A 168 -8.45 -6.46 1.53
N LEU A 169 -9.00 -6.35 0.32
CA LEU A 169 -8.26 -6.19 -0.90
C LEU A 169 -8.69 -4.87 -1.56
N GLY A 170 -7.74 -4.13 -2.08
CA GLY A 170 -7.99 -2.92 -2.84
C GLY A 170 -7.21 -2.89 -4.15
N ILE A 171 -7.67 -2.05 -5.07
CA ILE A 171 -7.01 -1.76 -6.34
C ILE A 171 -6.75 -0.26 -6.42
N VAL A 172 -5.52 0.09 -6.72
CA VAL A 172 -5.08 1.47 -6.92
C VAL A 172 -4.75 1.69 -8.39
N THR A 173 -5.29 2.76 -8.95
CA THR A 173 -4.89 3.34 -10.25
C THR A 173 -4.41 4.78 -10.02
N ARG A 174 -3.97 5.50 -11.06
CA ARG A 174 -3.60 6.91 -10.92
C ARG A 174 -4.78 7.79 -10.50
N LYS A 175 -5.99 7.43 -10.91
CA LYS A 175 -7.20 8.23 -10.66
C LYS A 175 -8.04 7.71 -9.50
N TRP A 176 -8.12 6.41 -9.31
CA TRP A 176 -9.05 5.80 -8.38
C TRP A 176 -8.34 4.84 -7.44
N LYS A 177 -8.77 4.82 -6.19
CA LYS A 177 -8.54 3.73 -5.26
C LYS A 177 -9.87 3.10 -4.90
N TYR A 178 -9.96 1.81 -5.04
CA TYR A 178 -11.12 0.99 -4.67
C TYR A 178 -10.72 -0.01 -3.62
N VAL A 179 -11.53 -0.17 -2.58
CA VAL A 179 -11.31 -1.11 -1.48
C VAL A 179 -12.58 -1.92 -1.24
N TYR A 180 -12.42 -3.23 -1.14
CA TYR A 180 -13.48 -4.13 -0.75
C TYR A 180 -13.16 -4.73 0.61
N TRP A 181 -14.05 -4.48 1.57
CA TRP A 181 -14.05 -5.03 2.91
C TRP A 181 -15.06 -6.16 2.95
N PHE A 182 -14.61 -7.40 3.22
CA PHE A 182 -15.45 -8.57 3.00
C PHE A 182 -16.13 -9.13 4.24
N TYR A 183 -15.67 -8.73 5.45
CA TYR A 183 -16.09 -9.40 6.67
C TYR A 183 -16.59 -8.45 7.77
N GLY A 184 -17.46 -9.03 8.58
CA GLY A 184 -17.82 -8.62 9.92
C GLY A 184 -18.94 -9.52 10.40
N GLU A 185 -18.80 -10.15 11.56
CA GLU A 185 -19.84 -11.06 12.10
C GLU A 185 -21.22 -10.38 12.14
N LYS A 186 -21.21 -9.06 12.34
CA LYS A 186 -22.39 -8.20 12.36
C LYS A 186 -22.38 -7.15 11.25
N MET A 187 -21.49 -7.29 10.28
CA MET A 187 -21.27 -6.31 9.21
C MET A 187 -21.41 -6.97 7.85
N ILE A 188 -22.10 -6.32 6.96
CA ILE A 188 -22.15 -6.71 5.55
C ILE A 188 -20.88 -6.21 4.86
N PRO A 189 -20.45 -6.86 3.76
CA PRO A 189 -19.34 -6.35 2.94
C PRO A 189 -19.56 -4.91 2.54
N GLN A 190 -18.49 -4.13 2.55
CA GLN A 190 -18.49 -2.70 2.20
C GLN A 190 -17.53 -2.42 1.06
N GLU A 191 -17.84 -1.39 0.30
CA GLU A 191 -16.97 -0.87 -0.75
C GLU A 191 -16.60 0.58 -0.45
N GLU A 192 -15.34 0.92 -0.68
CA GLU A 192 -14.87 2.31 -0.68
C GLU A 192 -14.29 2.63 -2.05
N LEU A 193 -14.56 3.83 -2.53
CA LEU A 193 -14.02 4.39 -3.75
C LEU A 193 -13.53 5.81 -3.50
N PHE A 194 -12.29 6.09 -3.81
CA PHE A 194 -11.69 7.41 -3.63
C PHE A 194 -11.16 7.93 -4.96
N ASN A 195 -11.46 9.19 -5.28
CA ASN A 195 -10.92 9.86 -6.45
C ASN A 195 -9.59 10.54 -6.11
N MET A 196 -8.48 9.89 -6.41
CA MET A 196 -7.13 10.32 -6.05
C MET A 196 -6.66 11.63 -6.74
N GLU A 197 -7.40 12.10 -7.76
CA GLU A 197 -7.13 13.39 -8.40
C GLU A 197 -7.72 14.56 -7.61
N THR A 198 -8.91 14.37 -7.03
CA THR A 198 -9.69 15.42 -6.35
C THR A 198 -9.77 15.25 -4.84
N ASP A 199 -9.57 14.05 -4.33
CA ASP A 199 -9.62 13.67 -2.91
C ASP A 199 -8.39 12.84 -2.53
N LYS A 200 -7.23 13.49 -2.53
CA LYS A 200 -5.94 12.82 -2.21
C LYS A 200 -5.84 12.33 -0.77
N ASN A 201 -6.71 12.85 0.10
CA ASN A 201 -6.74 12.49 1.51
C ASN A 201 -7.84 11.47 1.83
N GLU A 202 -8.53 10.95 0.82
CA GLU A 202 -9.51 9.87 0.95
C GLU A 202 -10.61 10.15 1.99
N PHE A 203 -11.13 11.39 2.00
CA PHE A 203 -12.17 11.81 2.94
C PHE A 203 -13.58 11.49 2.48
N ILE A 204 -13.78 11.26 1.16
CA ILE A 204 -15.09 11.11 0.56
C ILE A 204 -15.20 9.75 -0.12
N ASN A 205 -15.91 8.80 0.52
CA ASN A 205 -16.23 7.55 -0.13
C ASN A 205 -17.27 7.77 -1.24
N ALA A 206 -16.82 7.70 -2.48
CA ALA A 206 -17.63 7.90 -3.68
C ALA A 206 -18.37 6.63 -4.17
N ALA A 207 -18.25 5.49 -3.47
CA ALA A 207 -18.83 4.23 -3.92
C ALA A 207 -20.38 4.25 -4.04
N LYS A 208 -21.04 5.17 -3.34
CA LYS A 208 -22.51 5.36 -3.39
C LYS A 208 -22.93 6.58 -4.19
N ASN A 209 -22.02 7.26 -4.84
CA ASN A 209 -22.29 8.49 -5.56
C ASN A 209 -22.64 8.19 -7.02
N GLU A 210 -23.84 8.55 -7.47
CA GLU A 210 -24.33 8.28 -8.82
C GLU A 210 -23.40 8.79 -9.93
N LYS A 211 -22.79 9.97 -9.76
CA LYS A 211 -21.86 10.54 -10.74
C LYS A 211 -20.57 9.73 -10.92
N ASP A 212 -20.20 8.91 -9.92
CA ASP A 212 -18.97 8.15 -9.91
C ASP A 212 -19.16 6.65 -10.23
N LEU A 213 -20.41 6.23 -10.55
CA LEU A 213 -20.75 4.83 -10.85
C LEU A 213 -19.89 4.25 -11.99
N ASN A 214 -19.60 5.01 -13.02
CA ASN A 214 -18.70 4.54 -14.10
C ASN A 214 -17.29 4.27 -13.58
N GLY A 215 -16.79 5.09 -12.66
CA GLY A 215 -15.51 4.86 -11.96
C GLY A 215 -15.55 3.57 -11.14
N LEU A 216 -16.61 3.40 -10.37
CA LEU A 216 -16.84 2.22 -9.53
C LEU A 216 -16.84 0.93 -10.36
N GLU A 217 -17.61 0.89 -11.46
CA GLU A 217 -17.68 -0.30 -12.31
C GLU A 217 -16.33 -0.65 -12.96
N LYS A 218 -15.58 0.35 -13.43
CA LYS A 218 -14.23 0.13 -13.95
C LYS A 218 -13.29 -0.48 -12.88
N MET A 219 -13.36 0.03 -11.67
CA MET A 219 -12.52 -0.47 -10.58
C MET A 219 -12.94 -1.86 -10.12
N ARG A 220 -14.23 -2.18 -10.14
CA ARG A 220 -14.75 -3.53 -9.89
C ARG A 220 -14.24 -4.55 -10.92
N VAL A 221 -14.18 -4.16 -12.20
CA VAL A 221 -13.62 -5.04 -13.25
C VAL A 221 -12.14 -5.33 -12.98
N LEU A 222 -11.32 -4.32 -12.64
CA LEU A 222 -9.92 -4.51 -12.30
C LEU A 222 -9.76 -5.38 -11.05
N TYR A 223 -10.60 -5.16 -10.05
CA TYR A 223 -10.63 -5.95 -8.83
C TYR A 223 -10.93 -7.44 -9.13
N ASP A 224 -11.95 -7.72 -9.93
CA ASP A 224 -12.33 -9.09 -10.30
C ASP A 224 -11.21 -9.79 -11.11
N GLN A 225 -10.51 -9.05 -11.96
CA GLN A 225 -9.34 -9.57 -12.68
C GLN A 225 -8.22 -9.95 -11.70
N GLU A 226 -7.95 -9.11 -10.71
CA GLU A 226 -6.94 -9.38 -9.68
C GLU A 226 -7.30 -10.60 -8.83
N ILE A 227 -8.55 -10.71 -8.39
CA ILE A 227 -9.03 -11.89 -7.65
C ILE A 227 -8.89 -13.17 -8.48
N ASN A 228 -9.21 -13.13 -9.76
CA ASN A 228 -9.05 -14.28 -10.64
C ASN A 228 -7.58 -14.66 -10.83
N SER A 229 -6.68 -13.68 -10.89
CA SER A 229 -5.24 -13.90 -10.91
C SER A 229 -4.76 -14.50 -9.60
N PHE A 230 -5.17 -13.93 -8.47
CA PHE A 230 -4.83 -14.42 -7.13
C PHE A 230 -5.27 -15.88 -6.92
N LYS A 231 -6.49 -16.24 -7.29
CA LYS A 231 -6.99 -17.63 -7.21
C LYS A 231 -6.13 -18.62 -7.98
N LYS A 232 -5.58 -18.21 -9.12
CA LYS A 232 -4.72 -19.06 -9.96
C LYS A 232 -3.29 -19.22 -9.44
N GLN A 233 -2.79 -18.18 -8.76
CA GLN A 233 -1.36 -18.08 -8.39
C GLN A 233 -1.10 -18.29 -6.91
N SER A 234 -2.13 -18.23 -6.05
CA SER A 234 -1.97 -18.37 -4.61
C SER A 234 -1.58 -19.79 -4.21
N ALA A 235 -0.71 -19.90 -3.20
CA ALA A 235 -0.40 -21.16 -2.56
C ALA A 235 -1.67 -21.80 -1.95
N PRO A 236 -1.73 -23.15 -1.82
CA PRO A 236 -2.91 -23.83 -1.27
C PRO A 236 -3.39 -23.27 0.07
N SER A 237 -2.47 -22.90 0.96
CA SER A 237 -2.75 -22.30 2.28
C SER A 237 -3.43 -20.93 2.20
N HIS A 238 -3.36 -20.24 1.06
CA HIS A 238 -3.92 -18.90 0.85
C HIS A 238 -5.14 -18.87 -0.07
N GLN A 239 -5.54 -20.00 -0.63
CA GLN A 239 -6.66 -20.07 -1.58
C GLN A 239 -7.99 -19.62 -0.97
N ILE A 240 -8.16 -19.77 0.34
CA ILE A 240 -9.33 -19.30 1.08
C ILE A 240 -9.56 -17.79 0.86
N TYR A 241 -8.48 -16.99 0.83
CA TYR A 241 -8.60 -15.54 0.62
C TYR A 241 -9.13 -15.19 -0.76
N GLY A 242 -8.83 -16.00 -1.79
CA GLY A 242 -9.42 -15.83 -3.11
C GLY A 242 -10.94 -15.91 -3.09
N SER A 243 -11.52 -16.77 -2.25
CA SER A 243 -12.98 -16.86 -2.07
C SER A 243 -13.52 -15.77 -1.14
N LEU A 244 -12.81 -15.46 -0.06
CA LEU A 244 -13.22 -14.43 0.91
C LEU A 244 -13.26 -13.03 0.27
N PHE A 245 -12.27 -12.70 -0.55
CA PHE A 245 -12.22 -11.41 -1.25
C PHE A 245 -13.06 -11.36 -2.53
N ASP A 246 -13.59 -12.48 -3.02
CA ASP A 246 -14.46 -12.48 -4.18
C ASP A 246 -15.80 -11.80 -3.87
N ARG A 247 -15.97 -10.58 -4.37
CA ARG A 247 -17.16 -9.76 -4.13
C ARG A 247 -18.45 -10.34 -4.76
N THR A 248 -18.33 -11.29 -5.71
CA THR A 248 -19.46 -11.96 -6.35
C THR A 248 -20.03 -13.10 -5.52
N ILE A 249 -19.30 -13.62 -4.54
CA ILE A 249 -19.75 -14.65 -3.62
C ILE A 249 -20.61 -14.00 -2.52
N PRO A 250 -21.87 -14.44 -2.32
CA PRO A 250 -22.72 -13.95 -1.25
C PRO A 250 -22.08 -14.11 0.15
N TRP A 251 -22.29 -13.13 1.02
CA TRP A 251 -21.74 -13.12 2.37
C TRP A 251 -22.03 -14.40 3.17
N LEU A 252 -23.25 -14.90 3.11
CA LEU A 252 -23.64 -16.14 3.82
C LEU A 252 -22.77 -17.34 3.42
N ASN A 253 -22.34 -17.41 2.15
CA ASN A 253 -21.48 -18.49 1.67
C ASN A 253 -20.04 -18.28 2.15
N LYS A 254 -19.56 -17.02 2.21
CA LYS A 254 -18.23 -16.70 2.74
C LYS A 254 -18.08 -17.03 4.21
N ARG A 255 -19.11 -16.77 5.00
CA ARG A 255 -19.13 -17.05 6.44
C ARG A 255 -18.81 -18.51 6.76
N GLN A 256 -19.20 -19.44 5.90
CA GLN A 256 -18.90 -20.87 6.05
C GLN A 256 -17.43 -21.23 5.81
N LEU A 257 -16.68 -20.35 5.12
CA LEU A 257 -15.26 -20.55 4.83
C LEU A 257 -14.34 -20.09 5.97
N ILE A 258 -14.86 -19.31 6.90
CA ILE A 258 -14.10 -18.78 8.02
C ILE A 258 -14.10 -19.83 9.12
N PRO A 259 -12.93 -20.35 9.55
CA PRO A 259 -12.88 -21.28 10.68
C PRO A 259 -13.54 -20.64 11.90
N ALA A 260 -14.37 -21.39 12.60
CA ALA A 260 -14.84 -20.96 13.91
C ALA A 260 -13.63 -20.75 14.81
N ILE A 261 -13.45 -19.50 15.28
CA ILE A 261 -12.41 -19.11 16.23
C ILE A 261 -12.83 -19.57 17.62
#